data_93c306154d651f31bb59cccbe71af6e8
#
_entry.id   93c306154d651f31bb59cccbe71af6e8
#
_cell.length_a   1.000
_cell.length_b   1.000
_cell.length_c   1.000
_cell.angle_alpha   90.00
_cell.angle_beta   90.00
_cell.angle_gamma   90.00
#
_symmetry.space_group_name_H-M   'P 1'
#
loop_
_entity.id
_entity.type
_entity.pdbx_description
1 polymer ?
#
loop_
_entity_poly.entity_id
_entity_poly.type
_entity_poly.pdbx_seq_one_letter_code
_entity_poly.pdbx_strand_id
1 'polypeptide(L)' 'MYKSLISLDPKVMMGKPVIAGTRITVEHILEELAEGGTIEDLLKAHPRLTIEGIHAALSSTYTPPPAS' A
#
# COMPACT_ATOMS: atom_id res chain seq x y z
N MET A 1 0.46 -1.35 14.53
CA MET A 1 1.70 -1.89 13.98
C MET A 1 1.58 -2.15 12.51
N TYR A 2 2.56 -1.73 11.79
CA TYR A 2 2.51 -1.84 10.33
C TYR A 2 2.48 -3.27 9.84
N LYS A 3 3.08 -4.17 10.59
CA LYS A 3 3.13 -5.57 10.18
C LYS A 3 1.77 -6.18 9.96
N SER A 4 0.80 -5.77 10.74
CA SER A 4 -0.53 -6.35 10.61
C SER A 4 -1.32 -5.73 9.47
N LEU A 5 -0.83 -4.64 8.90
CA LEU A 5 -1.49 -3.94 7.79
C LEU A 5 -0.90 -4.29 6.43
N ILE A 6 0.29 -4.85 6.41
CA ILE A 6 0.97 -5.25 5.18
C ILE A 6 1.21 -6.74 5.22
N SER A 7 0.86 -7.43 4.16
CA SER A 7 1.02 -8.88 4.06
C SER A 7 2.01 -9.23 2.96
N LEU A 8 2.81 -10.26 3.23
CA LEU A 8 3.81 -10.77 2.27
C LEU A 8 3.59 -12.25 2.04
N ASP A 9 2.45 -12.62 1.52
CA ASP A 9 2.13 -14.02 1.32
C ASP A 9 2.56 -14.43 -0.10
N PRO A 10 3.45 -15.41 -0.24
CA PRO A 10 3.89 -15.84 -1.59
C PRO A 10 2.76 -16.31 -2.47
N LYS A 11 1.65 -16.70 -1.89
CA LYS A 11 0.50 -17.15 -2.64
C LYS A 11 -0.36 -16.00 -3.13
N VAL A 12 -0.12 -14.81 -2.63
CA VAL A 12 -0.90 -13.63 -3.01
C VAL A 12 0.01 -12.70 -3.78
N MET A 13 -0.38 -12.38 -4.99
CA MET A 13 0.35 -11.45 -5.86
C MET A 13 1.85 -11.81 -5.95
N MET A 14 2.14 -13.10 -5.96
CA MET A 14 3.49 -13.62 -6.13
C MET A 14 4.46 -13.09 -5.08
N GLY A 15 3.97 -12.89 -3.87
CA GLY A 15 4.80 -12.47 -2.76
C GLY A 15 5.03 -10.97 -2.66
N LYS A 16 4.39 -10.20 -3.49
CA LYS A 16 4.50 -8.74 -3.39
C LYS A 16 3.79 -8.23 -2.15
N PRO A 17 4.29 -7.18 -1.52
CA PRO A 17 3.59 -6.63 -0.36
C PRO A 17 2.21 -6.12 -0.75
N VAL A 18 1.21 -6.55 -0.01
CA VAL A 18 -0.17 -6.12 -0.24
C VAL A 18 -0.75 -5.64 1.08
N ILE A 19 -1.81 -4.86 0.98
CA ILE A 19 -2.54 -4.45 2.17
C ILE A 19 -3.28 -5.66 2.71
N ALA A 20 -3.10 -5.93 4.00
CA ALA A 20 -3.71 -7.10 4.63
C ALA A 20 -5.22 -7.13 4.39
N GLY A 21 -5.73 -8.30 4.07
CA GLY A 21 -7.15 -8.48 3.78
C GLY A 21 -7.55 -8.07 2.38
N THR A 22 -6.59 -7.65 1.55
CA THR A 22 -6.86 -7.27 0.17
C THR A 22 -5.83 -7.87 -0.75
N ARG A 23 -6.01 -7.68 -2.04
CA ARG A 23 -4.98 -8.02 -3.04
C ARG A 23 -4.38 -6.76 -3.65
N ILE A 24 -4.57 -5.65 -2.98
CA ILE A 24 -4.04 -4.37 -3.44
C ILE A 24 -2.58 -4.28 -3.04
N THR A 25 -1.70 -4.18 -4.02
CA THR A 25 -0.27 -4.09 -3.72
C THR A 25 0.07 -2.70 -3.22
N VAL A 26 1.11 -2.66 -2.40
CA VAL A 26 1.65 -1.39 -1.95
C VAL A 26 2.11 -0.56 -3.14
N GLU A 27 2.70 -1.24 -4.11
CA GLU A 27 3.15 -0.61 -5.35
C GLU A 27 2.01 0.10 -6.08
N HIS A 28 0.86 -0.55 -6.14
CA HIS A 28 -0.31 0.02 -6.80
C HIS A 28 -0.75 1.31 -6.12
N ILE A 29 -0.75 1.30 -4.79
CA ILE A 29 -1.13 2.48 -4.04
C ILE A 29 -0.19 3.64 -4.35
N LEU A 30 1.11 3.36 -4.36
CA LEU A 30 2.08 4.40 -4.66
C LEU A 30 1.93 4.94 -6.06
N GLU A 31 1.65 4.07 -7.02
CA GLU A 31 1.44 4.49 -8.40
C GLU A 31 0.24 5.41 -8.54
N GLU A 32 -0.86 5.05 -7.87
CA GLU A 32 -2.06 5.86 -7.93
C GLU A 32 -1.81 7.26 -7.37
N LEU A 33 -1.11 7.33 -6.26
CA LEU A 33 -0.80 8.61 -5.65
C LEU A 33 0.17 9.41 -6.51
N ALA A 34 1.12 8.73 -7.14
CA ALA A 34 2.08 9.40 -8.00
C ALA A 34 1.42 9.99 -9.25
N GLU A 35 0.31 9.40 -9.67
CA GLU A 35 -0.42 9.88 -10.84
C GLU A 35 -1.40 10.99 -10.52
N GLY A 36 -1.37 11.47 -9.29
CA GLY A 36 -2.25 12.56 -8.90
C GLY A 36 -3.51 12.13 -8.17
N GLY A 37 -3.66 10.82 -7.93
CA GLY A 37 -4.79 10.34 -7.15
C GLY A 37 -4.67 10.75 -5.70
N THR A 38 -5.78 10.71 -5.00
CA THR A 38 -5.81 11.06 -3.59
C THR A 38 -6.16 9.84 -2.75
N ILE A 39 -5.93 9.96 -1.45
CA ILE A 39 -6.32 8.91 -0.52
C ILE A 39 -7.82 8.65 -0.62
N GLU A 40 -8.61 9.70 -0.76
CA GLU A 40 -10.05 9.56 -0.93
C GLU A 40 -10.40 8.75 -2.16
N ASP A 41 -9.71 9.00 -3.26
CA ASP A 41 -9.95 8.26 -4.49
C ASP A 41 -9.68 6.77 -4.28
N LEU A 42 -8.61 6.46 -3.58
CA LEU A 42 -8.27 5.07 -3.29
C LEU A 42 -9.33 4.40 -2.43
N LEU A 43 -9.80 5.12 -1.42
CA LEU A 43 -10.82 4.56 -0.53
C LEU A 43 -12.13 4.31 -1.26
N LYS A 44 -12.47 5.16 -2.21
CA LYS A 44 -13.67 4.97 -3.00
C LYS A 44 -13.55 3.80 -3.96
N ALA A 45 -12.39 3.66 -4.56
CA ALA A 45 -12.17 2.59 -5.53
C ALA A 45 -12.02 1.24 -4.86
N HIS A 46 -11.57 1.21 -3.62
CA HIS A 46 -11.27 -0.04 -2.91
C HIS A 46 -11.95 -0.01 -1.55
N PRO A 47 -13.20 -0.50 -1.46
CA PRO A 47 -13.94 -0.42 -0.18
C PRO A 47 -13.27 -1.10 1.00
N ARG A 48 -12.40 -2.07 0.74
CA ARG A 48 -11.71 -2.76 1.81
C ARG A 48 -10.47 -2.04 2.31
N LEU A 49 -10.07 -1.02 1.59
CA LEU A 49 -8.89 -0.27 1.95
C LEU A 49 -9.21 0.70 3.08
N THR A 50 -8.23 0.93 3.94
CA THR A 50 -8.39 1.87 5.04
C THR A 50 -7.30 2.93 4.98
N ILE A 51 -7.54 4.04 5.66
CA ILE A 51 -6.54 5.10 5.73
C ILE A 51 -5.26 4.56 6.37
N GLU A 52 -5.41 3.77 7.43
CA GLU A 52 -4.26 3.16 8.09
C GLU A 52 -3.46 2.28 7.15
N GLY A 53 -4.17 1.51 6.32
CA GLY A 53 -3.51 0.67 5.34
C GLY A 53 -2.70 1.46 4.33
N ILE A 54 -3.25 2.58 3.88
CA ILE A 54 -2.54 3.44 2.95
C ILE A 54 -1.30 4.03 3.61
N HIS A 55 -1.44 4.50 4.84
CA HIS A 55 -0.30 5.05 5.57
C HIS A 55 0.78 4.00 5.81
N ALA A 56 0.36 2.78 6.11
CA ALA A 56 1.31 1.69 6.29
C ALA A 56 2.07 1.42 4.99
N ALA A 57 1.35 1.47 3.87
CA ALA A 57 1.99 1.27 2.57
C ALA A 57 3.04 2.34 2.32
N LEU A 58 2.70 3.58 2.59
CA LEU A 58 3.65 4.68 2.39
C LEU A 58 4.85 4.53 3.30
N SER A 59 4.63 4.11 4.54
CA SER A 59 5.73 3.95 5.49
C SER A 59 6.61 2.77 5.18
N SER A 60 6.00 1.66 4.77
CA SER A 60 6.77 0.42 4.61
C SER A 60 7.62 0.42 3.35
N THR A 61 7.20 1.15 2.32
CA THR A 61 7.97 1.20 1.08
C THR A 61 8.82 2.44 0.97
N TYR A 62 8.58 3.41 1.82
CA TYR A 62 9.38 4.62 1.78
C TYR A 62 10.81 4.29 2.14
N THR A 63 11.70 4.59 1.24
CA THR A 63 13.12 4.46 1.49
C THR A 63 13.70 5.84 1.34
N PRO A 64 14.17 6.44 2.42
CA PRO A 64 14.74 7.78 2.29
C PRO A 64 15.90 7.74 1.31
N PRO A 65 15.98 8.71 0.44
CA PRO A 65 17.07 8.74 -0.51
C PRO A 65 18.39 8.79 0.23
N PRO A 66 19.39 8.05 -0.25
CA PRO A 66 20.69 8.07 0.41
C PRO A 66 21.25 9.46 0.33
N ALA A 67 21.35 10.08 1.44
CA ALA A 67 22.09 11.30 1.63
C ALA A 67 22.26 12.18 0.40
N SER A 68 21.33 12.17 -0.45
CA SER A 68 21.49 12.97 -1.67
C SER A 68 20.59 14.16 -1.63
#